data_89415c4d9eb40be6f31b8aea4602e673
#
_entry.id   89415c4d9eb40be6f31b8aea4602e673
#
_cell.length_a   1.000
_cell.length_b   1.000
_cell.length_c   1.000
_cell.angle_alpha   90.00
_cell.angle_beta   90.00
_cell.angle_gamma   90.00
#
_symmetry.space_group_name_H-M   'P 1'
#
loop_
_entity.id
_entity.type
_entity.pdbx_description
1 polymer ?
#
loop_
_entity_poly.entity_id
_entity_poly.type
_entity_poly.pdbx_seq_one_letter_code
_entity_poly.pdbx_strand_id
1 'polypeptide(L)'
;MGNVIEVTGTVAVDEQDGLQGADSAYEQTRFILQKIGGVLERAGASLQDIVRTRMFVTDISRWEEYGRAHGEVFGVIRPCTTMVEVSKLISPEFLIEIEATAVIQI
;
A
#
# COMPACT_ATOMS: atom_id res chain seq x y z
N MET A 1 17.51 -1.53 -8.00
CA MET A 1 18.94 -1.41 -8.32
C MET A 1 19.71 -1.11 -7.06
N GLY A 2 20.85 -1.75 -6.91
CA GLY A 2 21.61 -1.65 -5.70
C GLY A 2 20.79 -2.11 -4.51
N ASN A 3 20.58 -1.24 -3.55
CA ASN A 3 19.84 -1.54 -2.34
C ASN A 3 18.43 -0.92 -2.31
N VAL A 4 17.98 -0.37 -3.44
CA VAL A 4 16.64 0.24 -3.53
C VAL A 4 15.68 -0.74 -4.20
N ILE A 5 14.50 -0.90 -3.60
CA ILE A 5 13.42 -1.71 -4.15
C ILE A 5 12.21 -0.82 -4.34
N GLU A 6 11.70 -0.79 -5.58
CA GLU A 6 10.47 -0.08 -5.88
C GLU A 6 9.34 -1.09 -6.01
N VAL A 7 8.27 -0.86 -5.25
CA VAL A 7 7.06 -1.67 -5.36
C VAL A 7 6.05 -0.87 -6.17
N THR A 8 5.66 -1.42 -7.31
CA THR A 8 4.72 -0.79 -8.21
C THR A 8 3.32 -0.68 -7.58
N GLY A 9 2.43 0.06 -8.23
CA GLY A 9 1.06 0.24 -7.77
C GLY A 9 0.39 -1.09 -7.48
N THR A 10 -0.09 -1.25 -6.26
CA THR A 10 -0.65 -2.49 -5.74
C THR A 10 -2.09 -2.24 -5.32
N VAL A 11 -2.98 -3.14 -5.74
CA VAL A 11 -4.43 -3.06 -5.44
C VAL A 11 -4.86 -4.29 -4.64
N ALA A 12 -6.06 -4.22 -4.06
CA ALA A 12 -6.54 -5.22 -3.10
C ALA A 12 -7.14 -6.45 -3.80
N VAL A 13 -6.30 -7.16 -4.57
CA VAL A 13 -6.68 -8.43 -5.17
C VAL A 13 -5.71 -9.52 -4.73
N ASP A 14 -6.25 -10.72 -4.54
CA ASP A 14 -5.45 -11.88 -4.18
C ASP A 14 -4.89 -12.58 -5.43
N GLU A 15 -4.22 -13.71 -5.24
CA GLU A 15 -3.56 -14.44 -6.33
C GLU A 15 -4.54 -15.04 -7.34
N GLN A 16 -5.81 -15.17 -6.98
CA GLN A 16 -6.87 -15.66 -7.84
C GLN A 16 -7.71 -14.51 -8.42
N ASP A 17 -7.20 -13.28 -8.39
CA ASP A 17 -7.87 -12.07 -8.86
C ASP A 17 -9.15 -11.74 -8.08
N GLY A 18 -9.27 -12.25 -6.86
CA GLY A 18 -10.40 -11.96 -6.00
C GLY A 18 -10.22 -10.66 -5.25
N LEU A 19 -11.23 -9.79 -5.33
CA LEU A 19 -11.23 -8.52 -4.59
C LEU A 19 -11.30 -8.78 -3.09
N GLN A 20 -10.42 -8.13 -2.34
CA GLN A 20 -10.40 -8.20 -0.88
C GLN A 20 -10.85 -6.87 -0.31
N GLY A 21 -11.81 -6.89 0.62
CA GLY A 21 -12.29 -5.67 1.26
C GLY A 21 -13.26 -4.86 0.41
N ALA A 22 -14.25 -5.53 -0.22
CA ALA A 22 -15.26 -4.82 -1.03
C ALA A 22 -15.86 -3.67 -0.22
N ASP A 23 -15.91 -2.48 -0.81
CA ASP A 23 -16.45 -1.25 -0.21
C ASP A 23 -15.80 -0.82 1.10
N SER A 24 -14.72 -1.47 1.52
CA SER A 24 -14.04 -1.13 2.77
C SER A 24 -12.67 -0.51 2.49
N ALA A 25 -12.56 0.78 2.72
CA ALA A 25 -11.29 1.50 2.56
C ALA A 25 -10.23 0.94 3.52
N TYR A 26 -10.61 0.62 4.75
CA TYR A 26 -9.71 0.06 5.74
C TYR A 26 -9.18 -1.32 5.31
N GLU A 27 -10.09 -2.22 4.95
CA GLU A 27 -9.70 -3.59 4.60
C GLU A 27 -8.89 -3.65 3.31
N GLN A 28 -9.23 -2.83 2.30
CA GLN A 28 -8.43 -2.77 1.09
C GLN A 28 -7.01 -2.30 1.39
N THR A 29 -6.87 -1.25 2.17
CA THR A 29 -5.55 -0.72 2.54
C THR A 29 -4.75 -1.77 3.31
N ARG A 30 -5.38 -2.41 4.29
CA ARG A 30 -4.73 -3.43 5.10
C ARG A 30 -4.22 -4.59 4.24
N PHE A 31 -5.07 -5.07 3.34
CA PHE A 31 -4.69 -6.18 2.45
C PHE A 31 -3.51 -5.80 1.55
N ILE A 32 -3.55 -4.60 0.96
CA ILE A 32 -2.47 -4.13 0.11
C ILE A 32 -1.14 -4.09 0.86
N LEU A 33 -1.15 -3.59 2.10
CA LEU A 33 0.09 -3.49 2.87
C LEU A 33 0.64 -4.87 3.23
N GLN A 34 -0.22 -5.85 3.52
CA GLN A 34 0.21 -7.22 3.73
C GLN A 34 0.82 -7.82 2.45
N LYS A 35 0.21 -7.53 1.32
CA LYS A 35 0.68 -7.99 0.02
C LYS A 35 2.06 -7.39 -0.30
N ILE A 36 2.23 -6.11 -0.05
CA ILE A 36 3.52 -5.43 -0.24
C ILE A 36 4.58 -6.05 0.68
N GLY A 37 4.23 -6.32 1.94
CA GLY A 37 5.14 -6.99 2.87
C GLY A 37 5.63 -8.33 2.35
N GLY A 38 4.72 -9.14 1.79
CA GLY A 38 5.08 -10.43 1.21
C GLY A 38 6.00 -10.31 0.00
N VAL A 39 5.73 -9.33 -0.86
CA VAL A 39 6.58 -9.06 -2.02
C VAL A 39 7.99 -8.67 -1.58
N LEU A 40 8.09 -7.80 -0.56
CA LEU A 40 9.40 -7.36 -0.05
C LEU A 40 10.17 -8.53 0.56
N GLU A 41 9.51 -9.41 1.29
CA GLU A 41 10.17 -10.57 1.89
C GLU A 41 10.77 -11.48 0.82
N ARG A 42 10.05 -11.68 -0.27
CA ARG A 42 10.59 -12.47 -1.39
C ARG A 42 11.79 -11.80 -2.05
N ALA A 43 11.90 -10.48 -1.93
CA ALA A 43 13.02 -9.71 -2.47
C ALA A 43 14.16 -9.52 -1.46
N GLY A 44 14.05 -10.09 -0.27
CA GLY A 44 15.08 -9.99 0.77
C GLY A 44 14.96 -8.75 1.65
N ALA A 45 13.79 -8.13 1.70
CA ALA A 45 13.53 -6.92 2.49
C ALA A 45 12.32 -7.15 3.40
N SER A 46 11.84 -6.08 4.04
CA SER A 46 10.65 -6.14 4.88
C SER A 46 9.97 -4.77 4.90
N LEU A 47 8.79 -4.71 5.50
CA LEU A 47 8.06 -3.45 5.68
C LEU A 47 8.89 -2.41 6.42
N GLN A 48 9.79 -2.84 7.31
CA GLN A 48 10.65 -1.92 8.07
C GLN A 48 11.64 -1.16 7.18
N ASP A 49 11.91 -1.67 5.99
CA ASP A 49 12.81 -1.04 5.04
C ASP A 49 12.12 0.03 4.19
N ILE A 50 10.79 0.18 4.30
CA ILE A 50 10.06 1.16 3.51
C ILE A 50 10.37 2.56 4.00
N VAL A 51 10.75 3.43 3.04
CA VAL A 51 11.05 4.83 3.31
C VAL A 51 9.98 5.77 2.75
N ARG A 52 9.15 5.29 1.83
CA ARG A 52 8.08 6.10 1.23
C ARG A 52 6.92 5.22 0.77
N THR A 53 5.70 5.71 1.03
CA THR A 53 4.50 5.17 0.43
C THR A 53 3.75 6.29 -0.30
N ARG A 54 3.10 5.94 -1.42
CA ARG A 54 2.19 6.84 -2.13
C ARG A 54 0.85 6.15 -2.26
N MET A 55 -0.18 6.81 -1.75
CA MET A 55 -1.54 6.26 -1.75
C MET A 55 -2.40 7.06 -2.71
N PHE A 56 -2.97 6.35 -3.69
CA PHE A 56 -3.88 6.92 -4.69
C PHE A 56 -5.28 6.41 -4.36
N VAL A 57 -6.19 7.32 -4.00
CA VAL A 57 -7.52 6.95 -3.52
C VAL A 57 -8.59 7.57 -4.40
N THR A 58 -9.73 6.89 -4.54
CA THR A 58 -10.83 7.40 -5.36
C THR A 58 -11.82 8.23 -4.55
N ASP A 59 -11.77 8.15 -3.22
CA ASP A 59 -12.64 8.95 -2.34
C ASP A 59 -11.83 9.38 -1.13
N ILE A 60 -11.25 10.58 -1.19
CA ILE A 60 -10.37 11.06 -0.13
C ILE A 60 -11.14 11.48 1.12
N SER A 61 -12.48 11.57 1.04
CA SER A 61 -13.27 11.83 2.25
C SER A 61 -13.15 10.68 3.25
N ARG A 62 -12.70 9.50 2.81
CA ARG A 62 -12.48 8.33 3.66
C ARG A 62 -11.02 8.23 4.15
N TRP A 63 -10.30 9.34 4.15
CA TRP A 63 -8.86 9.36 4.48
C TRP A 63 -8.56 8.75 5.85
N GLU A 64 -9.47 8.87 6.82
CA GLU A 64 -9.25 8.32 8.14
C GLU A 64 -9.19 6.78 8.12
N GLU A 65 -9.98 6.14 7.26
CA GLU A 65 -9.97 4.68 7.13
C GLU A 65 -8.66 4.20 6.51
N TYR A 66 -8.22 4.82 5.42
CA TYR A 66 -6.92 4.50 4.81
C TYR A 66 -5.80 4.78 5.80
N GLY A 67 -5.86 5.92 6.46
CA GLY A 67 -4.83 6.35 7.41
C GLY A 67 -4.73 5.44 8.63
N ARG A 68 -5.85 4.92 9.12
CA ARG A 68 -5.85 4.00 10.26
C ARG A 68 -5.12 2.71 9.91
N ALA A 69 -5.45 2.11 8.76
CA ALA A 69 -4.79 0.88 8.32
C ALA A 69 -3.29 1.11 8.10
N HIS A 70 -2.93 2.21 7.47
CA HIS A 70 -1.54 2.57 7.23
C HIS A 70 -0.80 2.78 8.55
N GLY A 71 -1.43 3.48 9.50
CA GLY A 71 -0.84 3.74 10.81
C GLY A 71 -0.60 2.48 11.62
N GLU A 72 -1.48 1.49 11.51
CA GLU A 72 -1.29 0.22 12.21
C GLU A 72 -0.02 -0.49 11.77
N VAL A 73 0.35 -0.33 10.51
CA VAL A 73 1.57 -0.94 9.95
C VAL A 73 2.79 -0.05 10.20
N PHE A 74 2.65 1.26 9.97
CA PHE A 74 3.78 2.18 9.87
C PHE A 74 3.91 3.17 11.03
N GLY A 75 3.10 3.04 12.08
CA GLY A 75 3.12 3.98 13.21
C GLY A 75 4.49 4.13 13.88
N VAL A 76 5.30 3.08 13.85
CA VAL A 76 6.66 3.08 14.39
C VAL A 76 7.70 3.35 13.29
N ILE A 77 7.50 2.76 12.11
CA ILE A 77 8.45 2.86 10.98
C ILE A 77 8.52 4.27 10.42
N ARG A 78 7.36 4.92 10.29
CA ARG A 78 7.20 6.32 9.88
C ARG A 78 7.84 6.66 8.53
N PRO A 79 7.46 6.00 7.44
CA PRO A 79 7.95 6.39 6.13
C PRO A 79 7.36 7.73 5.71
N CYS A 80 7.99 8.38 4.74
CA CYS A 80 7.35 9.51 4.05
C CYS A 80 6.10 9.01 3.35
N THR A 81 4.98 9.73 3.47
CA THR A 81 3.71 9.27 2.93
C THR A 81 2.97 10.40 2.24
N THR A 82 2.39 10.09 1.09
CA THR A 82 1.53 11.01 0.35
C THR A 82 0.22 10.30 0.03
N MET A 83 -0.90 11.00 0.20
CA MET A 83 -2.21 10.51 -0.21
C MET A 83 -2.82 11.55 -1.14
N VAL A 84 -3.25 11.10 -2.32
CA VAL A 84 -3.93 11.98 -3.29
C VAL A 84 -5.18 11.30 -3.81
N GLU A 85 -6.19 12.10 -4.12
CA GLU A 85 -7.38 11.56 -4.79
C GLU A 85 -7.15 11.55 -6.28
N VAL A 86 -7.54 10.44 -6.91
CA VAL A 86 -7.50 10.28 -8.35
C VAL A 86 -8.92 10.06 -8.85
N SER A 87 -9.16 10.39 -10.12
CA SER A 87 -10.52 10.28 -10.66
C SER A 87 -10.96 8.83 -10.79
N LYS A 88 -10.03 7.91 -11.12
CA LYS A 88 -10.33 6.49 -11.30
C LYS A 88 -9.09 5.66 -11.08
N LEU A 89 -9.30 4.42 -10.65
CA LEU A 89 -8.31 3.36 -10.74
C LEU A 89 -8.76 2.40 -11.84
N ILE A 90 -8.00 1.32 -12.05
CA ILE A 90 -8.24 0.43 -13.20
C ILE A 90 -9.58 -0.30 -13.12
N SER A 91 -10.12 -0.46 -11.91
CA SER A 91 -11.44 -1.06 -11.70
C SER A 91 -12.23 -0.18 -10.73
N PRO A 92 -13.55 -0.02 -10.95
CA PRO A 92 -14.37 0.82 -10.06
C PRO A 92 -14.47 0.27 -8.63
N GLU A 93 -14.16 -0.99 -8.42
CA GLU A 93 -14.18 -1.60 -7.07
C GLU A 93 -12.96 -1.22 -6.24
N PHE A 94 -11.89 -0.73 -6.87
CA PHE A 94 -10.67 -0.35 -6.17
C PHE A 94 -10.84 1.04 -5.58
N LEU A 95 -10.72 1.11 -4.25
CA LEU A 95 -10.78 2.38 -3.52
C LEU A 95 -9.40 3.00 -3.38
N ILE A 96 -8.36 2.19 -3.44
CA ILE A 96 -6.99 2.61 -3.17
C ILE A 96 -5.99 1.75 -3.93
N GLU A 97 -4.90 2.40 -4.34
CA GLU A 97 -3.72 1.76 -4.91
C GLU A 97 -2.50 2.35 -4.20
N ILE A 98 -1.51 1.51 -3.85
CA ILE A 98 -0.35 1.97 -3.09
C ILE A 98 0.93 1.58 -3.82
N GLU A 99 1.87 2.54 -3.88
CA GLU A 99 3.26 2.31 -4.27
C GLU A 99 4.15 2.44 -3.05
N ALA A 100 5.29 1.76 -3.07
CA ALA A 100 6.23 1.87 -1.97
C ALA A 100 7.67 1.83 -2.48
N THR A 101 8.55 2.53 -1.76
CA THR A 101 9.99 2.48 -1.97
C THR A 101 10.63 1.95 -0.70
N ALA A 102 11.48 0.95 -0.83
CA ALA A 102 12.23 0.38 0.28
C ALA A 102 13.73 0.51 0.01
N VAL A 103 14.49 0.68 1.07
CA VAL A 103 15.96 0.75 1.00
C VAL A 103 16.52 -0.24 2.00
N ILE A 104 17.28 -1.22 1.50
CA ILE A 104 17.89 -2.23 2.34
C ILE A 104 19.18 -1.67 2.93
N GLN A 105 19.32 -1.82 4.23
CA GLN A 105 20.57 -1.45 4.91
C GLN A 105 21.62 -2.52 4.64
N ILE A 106 22.80 -2.09 4.22
CA ILE A 106 23.92 -2.98 3.93
C ILE A 106 25.01 -2.78 4.97
#